data_991348ce1a73fe256745494a0a813553
#
_entry.id   991348ce1a73fe256745494a0a813553
#
_cell.length_a   1.000
_cell.length_b   1.000
_cell.length_c   1.000
_cell.angle_alpha   90.00
_cell.angle_beta   90.00
_cell.angle_gamma   90.00
#
_symmetry.space_group_name_H-M   'P 1'
#
loop_
_entity.id
_entity.type
_entity.pdbx_description
1 polymer ?
#
loop_
_entity_poly.entity_id
_entity_poly.type
_entity_poly.pdbx_seq_one_letter_code
_entity_poly.pdbx_strand_id
1 'polypeptide(L)'
;MAINNSQRAAFGVELTAVMTGSFLKIGTLLQNPVQIIFDNQGTVSIAISIDGGTTTWHTFPAGEAIILDMRANHGVAQNYTFDVGTTFYGNGASGTFSISYTYAIDV
;
A
#
# COMPACT_ATOMS: atom_id res chain seq x y z
N MET A 1 14.87 16.04 24.65
CA MET A 1 14.87 15.85 24.08
C MET A 1 14.61 15.59 23.41
N ALA A 2 14.41 15.54 23.09
CA ALA A 2 14.10 15.25 22.30
C ALA A 2 14.36 14.90 21.45
N ILE A 3 14.35 14.58 21.24
CA ILE A 3 14.63 14.33 20.48
C ILE A 3 14.37 14.21 19.55
N ASN A 4 14.16 14.08 19.22
CA ASN A 4 13.94 14.02 18.23
C ASN A 4 13.12 14.30 17.69
N ASN A 5 12.81 14.46 17.61
CA ASN A 5 12.12 14.93 17.05
C ASN A 5 11.50 14.72 16.24
N SER A 6 11.42 14.58 16.32
CA SER A 6 11.07 14.60 15.21
C SER A 6 9.89 13.90 14.78
N GLN A 7 9.86 12.78 14.28
CA GLN A 7 8.73 12.14 13.67
C GLN A 7 8.42 10.85 14.37
N ARG A 8 7.17 10.51 14.44
CA ARG A 8 6.76 9.22 14.95
C ARG A 8 5.61 8.69 14.12
N ALA A 9 5.44 7.39 14.12
CA ALA A 9 4.39 6.78 13.36
C ALA A 9 3.03 7.13 13.96
N ALA A 10 2.10 7.46 13.12
CA ALA A 10 0.73 7.68 13.52
C ALA A 10 -0.04 6.37 13.42
N PHE A 11 -1.34 6.43 13.61
CA PHE A 11 -2.17 5.25 13.52
C PHE A 11 -2.11 4.66 12.13
N GLY A 12 -2.29 3.37 12.06
CA GLY A 12 -2.42 2.69 10.78
C GLY A 12 -3.72 3.09 10.08
N VAL A 13 -3.63 3.19 8.79
CA VAL A 13 -4.78 3.40 7.93
C VAL A 13 -4.96 2.14 7.10
N GLU A 14 -6.19 1.66 6.99
CA GLU A 14 -6.45 0.46 6.21
C GLU A 14 -7.37 0.77 5.05
N LEU A 15 -6.95 0.35 3.86
CA LEU A 15 -7.75 0.42 2.64
C LEU A 15 -8.11 -1.01 2.29
N THR A 16 -9.38 -1.30 2.10
CA THR A 16 -9.83 -2.68 1.89
C THR A 16 -10.89 -2.70 0.80
N ALA A 17 -10.85 -3.72 -0.03
CA ALA A 17 -11.86 -3.91 -1.05
C ALA A 17 -12.04 -5.39 -1.35
N VAL A 18 -13.23 -5.75 -1.79
CA VAL A 18 -13.57 -7.10 -2.24
C VAL A 18 -13.52 -7.12 -3.76
N MET A 19 -12.78 -8.06 -4.31
CA MET A 19 -12.56 -8.15 -5.75
C MET A 19 -13.80 -8.64 -6.48
N THR A 20 -14.00 -8.13 -7.69
CA THR A 20 -15.21 -8.39 -8.46
C THR A 20 -14.96 -8.96 -9.85
N GLY A 21 -13.73 -9.25 -10.20
CA GLY A 21 -13.41 -9.78 -11.53
C GLY A 21 -12.94 -8.75 -12.52
N SER A 22 -12.89 -7.49 -12.14
CA SER A 22 -12.32 -6.43 -12.97
C SER A 22 -11.64 -5.43 -12.04
N PHE A 23 -10.83 -4.54 -12.59
CA PHE A 23 -10.15 -3.58 -11.74
C PHE A 23 -11.15 -2.69 -11.04
N LEU A 24 -10.97 -2.55 -9.74
CA LEU A 24 -11.75 -1.63 -8.94
C LEU A 24 -10.85 -0.90 -7.97
N LYS A 25 -11.28 0.27 -7.56
CA LYS A 25 -10.50 1.11 -6.67
C LYS A 25 -10.48 0.50 -5.28
N ILE A 26 -9.29 0.35 -4.72
CA ILE A 26 -9.13 -0.07 -3.34
C ILE A 26 -9.06 1.15 -2.43
N GLY A 27 -8.28 2.14 -2.79
CA GLY A 27 -8.19 3.36 -2.02
C GLY A 27 -7.04 4.24 -2.46
N THR A 28 -6.96 5.40 -1.84
CA THR A 28 -5.96 6.41 -2.17
C THR A 28 -5.15 6.75 -0.92
N LEU A 29 -3.85 6.92 -1.09
CA LEU A 29 -2.98 7.35 0.00
C LEU A 29 -3.21 8.83 0.26
N LEU A 30 -3.57 9.16 1.48
CA LEU A 30 -3.78 10.55 1.89
C LEU A 30 -2.57 11.11 2.63
N GLN A 31 -1.64 10.27 3.03
CA GLN A 31 -0.41 10.66 3.69
C GLN A 31 0.74 9.88 3.08
N ASN A 32 1.96 10.36 3.27
CA ASN A 32 3.14 9.62 2.85
C ASN A 32 3.37 8.44 3.79
N PRO A 33 3.39 7.22 3.29
CA PRO A 33 3.55 6.09 4.18
C PRO A 33 4.99 5.93 4.66
N VAL A 34 5.13 5.52 5.90
CA VAL A 34 6.41 5.10 6.46
C VAL A 34 6.59 3.61 6.23
N GLN A 35 5.54 2.85 6.44
CA GLN A 35 5.52 1.42 6.19
C GLN A 35 4.17 1.10 5.58
N ILE A 36 4.16 0.24 4.59
CA ILE A 36 2.94 -0.15 3.91
C ILE A 36 2.92 -1.66 3.76
N ILE A 37 1.77 -2.26 4.02
CA ILE A 37 1.57 -3.70 3.97
C ILE A 37 0.48 -3.99 2.95
N PHE A 38 0.81 -4.83 1.98
CA PHE A 38 -0.15 -5.31 0.99
C PHE A 38 -0.49 -6.74 1.35
N ASP A 39 -1.76 -7.06 1.43
CA ASP A 39 -2.21 -8.36 1.92
C ASP A 39 -3.34 -8.90 1.07
N ASN A 40 -3.05 -9.97 0.31
CA ASN A 40 -4.07 -10.69 -0.41
C ASN A 40 -4.66 -11.74 0.52
N GLN A 41 -5.82 -11.46 1.05
CA GLN A 41 -6.48 -12.34 2.00
C GLN A 41 -7.35 -13.38 1.32
N GLY A 42 -7.34 -13.44 0.01
CA GLY A 42 -8.19 -14.34 -0.73
C GLY A 42 -7.50 -15.62 -1.13
N THR A 43 -8.18 -16.41 -1.92
CA THR A 43 -7.70 -17.71 -2.39
C THR A 43 -7.33 -17.70 -3.87
N VAL A 44 -7.34 -16.56 -4.50
CA VAL A 44 -6.94 -16.40 -5.91
C VAL A 44 -5.95 -15.24 -6.01
N SER A 45 -5.21 -15.21 -7.10
CA SER A 45 -4.26 -14.12 -7.34
C SER A 45 -5.00 -12.81 -7.57
N ILE A 46 -4.42 -11.72 -7.12
CA ILE A 46 -4.98 -10.38 -7.31
C ILE A 46 -3.88 -9.50 -7.90
N ALA A 47 -4.20 -8.85 -9.02
CA ALA A 47 -3.29 -7.91 -9.67
C ALA A 47 -3.57 -6.52 -9.13
N ILE A 48 -2.51 -5.81 -8.77
CA ILE A 48 -2.62 -4.44 -8.25
C ILE A 48 -2.06 -3.48 -9.28
N SER A 49 -2.78 -2.40 -9.51
CA SER A 49 -2.39 -1.32 -10.42
C SER A 49 -2.37 -0.01 -9.66
N ILE A 50 -1.45 0.88 -10.06
CA ILE A 50 -1.37 2.21 -9.49
C ILE A 50 -1.63 3.29 -10.55
N ASP A 51 -2.09 2.89 -11.72
CA ASP A 51 -2.38 3.83 -12.81
C ASP A 51 -3.78 3.63 -13.37
N GLY A 52 -4.72 3.32 -12.50
CA GLY A 52 -6.14 3.21 -12.89
C GLY A 52 -6.49 1.90 -13.56
N GLY A 53 -5.64 0.90 -13.50
CA GLY A 53 -5.92 -0.39 -14.11
C GLY A 53 -5.32 -0.54 -15.49
N THR A 54 -4.51 0.43 -15.94
CA THR A 54 -3.88 0.33 -17.25
C THR A 54 -2.73 -0.66 -17.24
N THR A 55 -1.94 -0.65 -16.18
CA THR A 55 -0.76 -1.52 -16.07
C THR A 55 -0.80 -2.20 -14.71
N THR A 56 -0.42 -3.46 -14.67
CA THR A 56 -0.29 -4.18 -13.41
C THR A 56 1.06 -3.83 -12.79
N TRP A 57 1.04 -3.31 -11.56
CA TRP A 57 2.26 -3.04 -10.83
C TRP A 57 2.81 -4.31 -10.23
N HIS A 58 1.97 -5.13 -9.65
CA HIS A 58 2.39 -6.40 -9.04
C HIS A 58 1.18 -7.33 -8.94
N THR A 59 1.41 -8.62 -9.11
CA THR A 59 0.37 -9.62 -8.90
C THR A 59 0.70 -10.38 -7.62
N PHE A 60 -0.24 -10.40 -6.70
CA PHE A 60 -0.07 -11.04 -5.41
C PHE A 60 -0.73 -12.42 -5.46
N PRO A 61 0.03 -13.49 -5.32
CA PRO A 61 -0.57 -14.82 -5.22
C PRO A 61 -1.50 -14.92 -4.03
N ALA A 62 -2.34 -15.93 -4.04
CA ALA A 62 -3.29 -16.15 -2.94
C ALA A 62 -2.54 -16.21 -1.62
N GLY A 63 -3.03 -15.46 -0.64
CA GLY A 63 -2.46 -15.48 0.71
C GLY A 63 -1.16 -14.74 0.88
N GLU A 64 -0.64 -14.08 -0.15
CA GLU A 64 0.64 -13.39 -0.02
C GLU A 64 0.47 -12.04 0.66
N ALA A 65 1.41 -11.74 1.55
CA ALA A 65 1.50 -10.42 2.15
C ALA A 65 2.91 -9.88 1.95
N ILE A 66 3.03 -8.62 1.57
CA ILE A 66 4.31 -7.95 1.36
C ILE A 66 4.34 -6.69 2.20
N ILE A 67 5.46 -6.49 2.89
CA ILE A 67 5.68 -5.31 3.71
C ILE A 67 6.79 -4.49 3.08
N LEU A 68 6.51 -3.23 2.83
CA LEU A 68 7.51 -2.30 2.32
C LEU A 68 7.77 -1.26 3.40
N ASP A 69 9.02 -1.13 3.80
CA ASP A 69 9.43 -0.12 4.76
C ASP A 69 10.05 1.01 3.95
N MET A 70 9.34 2.10 3.86
CA MET A 70 9.77 3.22 3.02
C MET A 70 11.04 3.86 3.54
N ARG A 71 11.27 3.79 4.83
CA ARG A 71 12.48 4.37 5.39
C ARG A 71 13.69 3.51 5.10
N ALA A 72 13.53 2.23 5.01
CA ALA A 72 14.63 1.34 4.71
C ALA A 72 15.13 1.54 3.29
N ASN A 73 14.29 2.08 2.42
CA ASN A 73 14.63 2.31 1.04
C ASN A 73 15.25 3.67 0.79
N HIS A 74 15.51 4.45 1.78
CA HIS A 74 16.05 5.69 1.56
C HIS A 74 17.47 5.61 1.30
N GLY A 75 18.09 5.42 1.12
CA GLY A 75 19.38 5.44 1.05
C GLY A 75 19.95 6.02 0.01
N VAL A 76 20.07 5.65 -0.99
CA VAL A 76 20.88 6.07 -1.97
C VAL A 76 20.11 6.54 -3.06
N ALA A 77 19.87 7.42 -3.43
CA ALA A 77 19.31 7.88 -4.65
C ALA A 77 18.05 7.18 -5.05
N GLN A 78 17.43 6.47 -4.18
CA GLN A 78 16.29 5.69 -4.54
C GLN A 78 15.04 6.34 -4.03
N ASN A 79 14.02 6.34 -4.84
CA ASN A 79 12.76 6.90 -4.45
C ASN A 79 11.69 5.86 -4.62
N TYR A 80 11.73 4.85 -3.81
CA TYR A 80 10.74 3.82 -3.88
C TYR A 80 9.64 4.10 -2.89
N THR A 81 9.10 5.28 -2.92
CA THR A 81 7.98 5.60 -2.07
C THR A 81 6.78 5.84 -2.96
N PHE A 82 5.60 5.67 -2.37
CA PHE A 82 4.39 6.05 -3.05
C PHE A 82 4.03 7.47 -2.60
N ASP A 83 3.72 8.32 -3.55
CA ASP A 83 3.35 9.68 -3.23
C ASP A 83 1.93 9.76 -2.70
N VAL A 84 1.66 10.80 -1.96
CA VAL A 84 0.28 11.14 -1.59
C VAL A 84 -0.53 11.29 -2.87
N GLY A 85 -1.70 10.70 -2.87
CA GLY A 85 -2.55 10.70 -4.05
C GLY A 85 -2.45 9.44 -4.88
N THR A 86 -1.48 8.56 -4.59
CA THR A 86 -1.42 7.28 -5.27
C THR A 86 -2.69 6.50 -4.98
N THR A 87 -3.35 6.04 -6.01
CA THR A 87 -4.58 5.27 -5.88
C THR A 87 -4.32 3.85 -6.35
N PHE A 88 -4.72 2.89 -5.54
CA PHE A 88 -4.53 1.49 -5.83
C PHE A 88 -5.81 0.89 -6.37
N TYR A 89 -5.69 0.11 -7.42
CA TYR A 89 -6.78 -0.65 -8.02
C TYR A 89 -6.41 -2.12 -7.96
N GLY A 90 -7.39 -2.97 -7.75
CA GLY A 90 -7.17 -4.41 -7.68
C GLY A 90 -8.08 -5.16 -8.64
N ASN A 91 -7.57 -6.23 -9.20
CA ASN A 91 -8.32 -7.11 -10.09
C ASN A 91 -8.08 -8.55 -9.69
N GLY A 92 -9.12 -9.20 -9.28
CA GLY A 92 -9.12 -10.63 -8.96
C GLY A 92 -10.52 -11.16 -9.08
N ALA A 93 -10.66 -12.46 -9.22
CA ALA A 93 -11.99 -13.06 -9.40
C ALA A 93 -12.83 -12.96 -8.14
N SER A 94 -12.19 -12.96 -6.99
CA SER A 94 -12.87 -12.88 -5.69
C SER A 94 -11.86 -12.55 -4.61
N GLY A 95 -12.32 -12.42 -3.39
CA GLY A 95 -11.45 -12.26 -2.23
C GLY A 95 -11.27 -10.83 -1.83
N THR A 96 -10.70 -10.66 -0.65
CA THR A 96 -10.46 -9.34 -0.07
C THR A 96 -8.98 -9.00 -0.17
N PHE A 97 -8.68 -7.78 -0.56
CA PHE A 97 -7.32 -7.26 -0.55
C PHE A 97 -7.26 -6.06 0.37
N SER A 98 -6.26 -6.04 1.23
CA SER A 98 -6.07 -4.95 2.18
C SER A 98 -4.73 -4.29 1.95
N ILE A 99 -4.71 -2.98 2.09
CA ILE A 99 -3.49 -2.20 2.10
C ILE A 99 -3.51 -1.39 3.38
N SER A 100 -2.55 -1.66 4.26
CA SER A 100 -2.46 -0.97 5.54
C SER A 100 -1.18 -0.16 5.56
N TYR A 101 -1.23 1.04 6.08
CA TYR A 101 0.00 1.82 6.17
C TYR A 101 -0.01 2.69 7.42
N THR A 102 1.21 3.01 7.85
CA THR A 102 1.42 3.99 8.91
C THR A 102 2.10 5.19 8.27
N TYR A 103 1.89 6.34 8.85
CA TYR A 103 2.52 7.56 8.37
C TYR A 103 3.14 8.29 9.54
N ALA A 104 4.11 9.13 9.23
CA ALA A 104 4.84 9.88 10.25
C ALA A 104 4.21 11.25 10.41
N ILE A 105 4.19 11.73 11.63
CA ILE A 105 3.78 13.09 11.90
C ILE A 105 4.92 13.80 12.60
N ASP A 106 5.03 15.10 12.35
CA ASP A 106 6.01 15.90 13.03
C ASP A 106 5.51 16.16 14.44
N VAL A 107 6.42 16.14 15.35
CA VAL A 107 6.10 16.31 16.74
C VAL A 107 6.64 17.64 17.26
#